data_9b1e439399560546fc347fc732906fb6
#
_entry.id   9b1e439399560546fc347fc732906fb6
#
_cell.length_a   1.000
_cell.length_b   1.000
_cell.length_c   1.000
_cell.angle_alpha   90.00
_cell.angle_beta   90.00
_cell.angle_gamma   90.00
#
_symmetry.space_group_name_H-M   'P 1'
#
loop_
_entity.id
_entity.type
_entity.pdbx_description
1 polymer ?
#
loop_
_entity_poly.entity_id
_entity_poly.type
_entity_poly.pdbx_seq_one_letter_code
_entity_poly.pdbx_strand_id
1 'polypeptide(L)'
;IEQMINDIFVKNNIKKNLFELTGFNYSIDFFLVYSTYNINEENLEKDIYANHWHRDKPFSKNTLKIIIPIDKIHANNGPMEILSIKDSSKIKFFLDLKKMFFPNRFKLAGSVNDVFYFLPNLCYHKAGIPEVGQKRTQMMLQLNPSKKWRCSTNLYKKQYLLEPKFPILNFNDNHKLI
;
A
#
# COMPACT_ATOMS: atom_id res chain seq x y z
N ILE A 1 -11.00 -9.66 14.72
CA ILE A 1 -10.22 -9.03 13.62
C ILE A 1 -11.10 -8.88 12.37
N GLU A 2 -11.70 -9.96 11.86
CA GLU A 2 -12.57 -9.89 10.68
C GLU A 2 -13.72 -8.90 10.85
N GLN A 3 -14.41 -8.94 11.97
CA GLN A 3 -15.48 -7.99 12.28
C GLN A 3 -14.97 -6.55 12.27
N MET A 4 -13.84 -6.28 12.91
CA MET A 4 -13.23 -4.94 12.95
C MET A 4 -12.88 -4.45 11.53
N ILE A 5 -12.30 -5.30 10.68
CA ILE A 5 -12.00 -4.95 9.30
C ILE A 5 -13.28 -4.67 8.52
N ASN A 6 -14.31 -5.50 8.68
CA ASN A 6 -15.59 -5.28 8.05
C ASN A 6 -16.22 -3.95 8.47
N ASP A 7 -16.17 -3.61 9.76
CA ASP A 7 -16.71 -2.35 10.28
C ASP A 7 -15.99 -1.14 9.68
N ILE A 8 -14.66 -1.19 9.57
CA ILE A 8 -13.86 -0.15 8.91
C ILE A 8 -14.27 -0.02 7.44
N PHE A 9 -14.43 -1.13 6.73
CA PHE A 9 -14.77 -1.14 5.32
C PHE A 9 -16.19 -0.64 5.05
N VAL A 10 -17.14 -0.93 5.95
CA VAL A 10 -18.51 -0.42 5.86
C VAL A 10 -18.54 1.07 6.19
N LYS A 11 -17.95 1.49 7.31
CA LYS A 11 -17.93 2.88 7.76
C LYS A 11 -17.33 3.84 6.74
N ASN A 12 -16.30 3.42 6.03
CA ASN A 12 -15.60 4.25 5.05
C ASN A 12 -16.04 3.97 3.60
N ASN A 13 -17.09 3.20 3.38
CA ASN A 13 -17.59 2.80 2.05
C ASN A 13 -16.51 2.17 1.15
N ILE A 14 -15.47 1.56 1.74
CA ILE A 14 -14.30 1.07 1.00
C ILE A 14 -14.70 0.04 -0.05
N LYS A 15 -15.58 -0.89 0.29
CA LYS A 15 -16.06 -1.93 -0.65
C LYS A 15 -16.73 -1.32 -1.87
N LYS A 16 -17.62 -0.36 -1.64
CA LYS A 16 -18.36 0.35 -2.70
C LYS A 16 -17.39 1.13 -3.58
N ASN A 17 -16.54 1.96 -2.97
CA ASN A 17 -15.59 2.79 -3.70
C ASN A 17 -14.63 1.96 -4.55
N LEU A 18 -14.11 0.86 -4.01
CA LEU A 18 -13.23 -0.01 -4.77
C LEU A 18 -13.94 -0.72 -5.92
N PHE A 19 -15.18 -1.15 -5.71
CA PHE A 19 -15.96 -1.75 -6.78
C PHE A 19 -16.26 -0.75 -7.90
N GLU A 20 -16.63 0.48 -7.55
CA GLU A 20 -16.86 1.56 -8.52
C GLU A 20 -15.60 1.93 -9.31
N LEU A 21 -14.42 1.92 -8.65
CA LEU A 21 -13.15 2.23 -9.28
C LEU A 21 -12.61 1.11 -10.17
N THR A 22 -12.82 -0.13 -9.80
CA THR A 22 -12.09 -1.26 -10.40
C THR A 22 -13.00 -2.27 -11.08
N GLY A 23 -14.29 -2.28 -10.78
CA GLY A 23 -15.24 -3.29 -11.22
C GLY A 23 -15.10 -4.64 -10.51
N PHE A 24 -14.25 -4.76 -9.49
CA PHE A 24 -13.94 -6.01 -8.82
C PHE A 24 -14.31 -6.02 -7.36
N ASN A 25 -14.63 -7.20 -6.85
CA ASN A 25 -14.55 -7.51 -5.43
C ASN A 25 -13.12 -7.92 -5.07
N TYR A 26 -12.80 -7.96 -3.78
CA TYR A 26 -11.46 -8.28 -3.31
C TYR A 26 -11.49 -9.29 -2.17
N SER A 27 -10.40 -10.03 -2.08
CA SER A 27 -10.01 -10.79 -0.90
C SER A 27 -8.97 -10.01 -0.13
N ILE A 28 -9.14 -9.87 1.18
CA ILE A 28 -8.14 -9.28 2.07
C ILE A 28 -7.22 -10.41 2.47
N ASP A 29 -6.00 -10.41 1.94
CA ASP A 29 -5.07 -11.52 2.09
C ASP A 29 -3.94 -11.21 3.09
N PHE A 30 -3.76 -9.94 3.42
CA PHE A 30 -2.75 -9.52 4.39
C PHE A 30 -3.26 -8.31 5.18
N PHE A 31 -2.91 -8.31 6.45
CA PHE A 31 -3.25 -7.25 7.39
C PHE A 31 -2.10 -7.05 8.37
N LEU A 32 -1.74 -5.80 8.60
CA LEU A 32 -0.70 -5.44 9.55
C LEU A 32 -1.01 -4.06 10.16
N VAL A 33 -0.90 -3.96 11.48
CA VAL A 33 -0.81 -2.67 12.19
C VAL A 33 0.59 -2.55 12.74
N TYR A 34 1.26 -1.45 12.44
CA TYR A 34 2.65 -1.25 12.83
C TYR A 34 3.01 0.21 13.01
N SER A 35 4.05 0.43 13.80
CA SER A 35 4.68 1.73 13.95
C SER A 35 6.05 1.73 13.30
N THR A 36 6.36 2.82 12.60
CA THR A 36 7.69 3.11 12.06
C THR A 36 8.30 4.23 12.89
N TYR A 37 9.55 4.06 13.26
CA TYR A 37 10.34 5.01 14.04
C TYR A 37 11.46 5.61 13.20
N ASN A 38 12.15 6.59 13.76
CA ASN A 38 13.36 7.11 13.16
C ASN A 38 14.42 5.99 12.98
N ILE A 39 15.20 6.11 11.93
CA ILE A 39 16.34 5.24 11.63
C ILE A 39 17.60 6.08 11.81
N ASN A 40 18.55 5.61 12.61
CA ASN A 40 19.83 6.27 12.78
C ASN A 40 20.56 6.42 11.44
N GLU A 41 21.32 7.51 11.27
CA GLU A 41 22.01 7.83 10.03
C GLU A 41 22.88 6.70 9.49
N GLU A 42 23.61 6.00 10.35
CA GLU A 42 24.45 4.84 10.03
C GLU A 42 23.67 3.66 9.41
N ASN A 43 22.36 3.63 9.59
CA ASN A 43 21.48 2.57 9.12
C ASN A 43 20.61 2.99 7.91
N LEU A 44 20.72 4.23 7.44
CA LEU A 44 19.90 4.72 6.33
C LEU A 44 20.12 3.98 5.02
N GLU A 45 21.35 3.49 4.79
CA GLU A 45 21.69 2.70 3.61
C GLU A 45 21.14 1.25 3.65
N LYS A 46 20.73 0.78 4.82
CA LYS A 46 20.09 -0.52 4.98
C LYS A 46 18.62 -0.44 4.59
N ASP A 47 18.11 -1.49 3.95
CA ASP A 47 16.69 -1.60 3.65
C ASP A 47 15.92 -1.98 4.92
N ILE A 48 15.62 -0.96 5.72
CA ILE A 48 14.86 -1.10 6.96
C ILE A 48 13.47 -0.51 6.74
N TYR A 49 12.43 -1.27 7.08
CA TYR A 49 11.03 -0.86 6.92
C TYR A 49 10.65 -0.47 5.48
N ALA A 50 11.32 -1.03 4.46
CA ALA A 50 11.10 -0.66 3.06
C ALA A 50 11.31 0.86 2.80
N ASN A 51 12.38 1.43 3.36
CA ASN A 51 12.74 2.85 3.22
C ASN A 51 13.33 3.21 1.85
N HIS A 52 13.60 2.23 1.01
CA HIS A 52 14.08 2.44 -0.37
C HIS A 52 12.93 2.33 -1.39
N TRP A 53 13.06 3.03 -2.50
CA TRP A 53 12.10 2.94 -3.60
C TRP A 53 12.05 1.53 -4.19
N HIS A 54 10.87 0.91 -4.16
CA HIS A 54 10.66 -0.43 -4.68
C HIS A 54 9.25 -0.59 -5.25
N ARG A 55 9.04 -1.68 -5.95
CA ARG A 55 7.73 -2.22 -6.30
C ARG A 55 7.59 -3.58 -5.65
N ASP A 56 6.40 -3.89 -5.21
CA ASP A 56 6.13 -5.25 -4.73
C ASP A 56 6.15 -6.23 -5.91
N LYS A 57 6.56 -7.46 -5.63
CA LYS A 57 6.40 -8.56 -6.58
C LYS A 57 4.93 -8.97 -6.62
N PRO A 58 4.29 -9.00 -7.80
CA PRO A 58 2.86 -9.18 -7.86
C PRO A 58 2.46 -10.64 -7.68
N PHE A 59 1.40 -10.87 -6.92
CA PHE A 59 0.54 -12.03 -7.07
C PHE A 59 -0.46 -11.80 -8.21
N SER A 60 -0.96 -10.58 -8.30
CA SER A 60 -1.79 -10.08 -9.38
C SER A 60 -1.36 -8.66 -9.75
N LYS A 61 -1.46 -8.29 -11.02
CA LYS A 61 -1.25 -6.90 -11.45
C LYS A 61 -2.25 -5.95 -10.79
N ASN A 62 -3.36 -6.48 -10.31
CA ASN A 62 -4.46 -5.75 -9.70
C ASN A 62 -4.47 -5.86 -8.17
N THR A 63 -3.36 -6.30 -7.58
CA THR A 63 -3.18 -6.24 -6.13
C THR A 63 -3.23 -4.80 -5.67
N LEU A 64 -4.06 -4.52 -4.65
CA LEU A 64 -4.16 -3.22 -4.01
C LEU A 64 -3.52 -3.26 -2.62
N LYS A 65 -2.85 -2.18 -2.24
CA LYS A 65 -2.57 -1.87 -0.83
C LYS A 65 -3.49 -0.76 -0.37
N ILE A 66 -4.00 -0.94 0.84
CA ILE A 66 -4.74 0.09 1.57
C ILE A 66 -3.90 0.48 2.77
N ILE A 67 -3.73 1.78 2.95
CA ILE A 67 -3.07 2.38 4.13
C ILE A 67 -4.11 3.24 4.85
N ILE A 68 -4.27 2.99 6.14
CA ILE A 68 -5.17 3.74 7.01
C ILE A 68 -4.33 4.25 8.19
N PRO A 69 -4.22 5.57 8.37
CA PRO A 69 -3.59 6.16 9.55
C PRO A 69 -4.30 5.73 10.84
N ILE A 70 -3.56 5.27 11.82
CA ILE A 70 -4.07 5.04 13.20
C ILE A 70 -3.93 6.32 14.04
N ASP A 71 -2.83 7.04 13.81
CA ASP A 71 -2.60 8.38 14.32
C ASP A 71 -2.52 9.36 13.13
N LYS A 72 -2.76 10.64 13.38
CA LYS A 72 -2.56 11.66 12.35
C LYS A 72 -1.12 11.65 11.86
N ILE A 73 -0.93 11.58 10.56
CA ILE A 73 0.38 11.54 9.91
C ILE A 73 0.70 12.92 9.35
N HIS A 74 1.65 13.61 9.96
CA HIS A 74 2.22 14.88 9.49
C HIS A 74 3.49 14.63 8.67
N ALA A 75 4.04 15.70 8.10
CA ALA A 75 5.26 15.61 7.29
C ALA A 75 6.46 15.02 8.06
N ASN A 76 6.60 15.37 9.34
CA ASN A 76 7.67 14.92 10.22
C ASN A 76 7.50 13.49 10.75
N ASN A 77 6.33 12.90 10.58
CA ASN A 77 6.11 11.46 10.91
C ASN A 77 6.60 10.51 9.81
N GLY A 78 7.26 11.03 8.77
CA GLY A 78 7.77 10.21 7.67
C GLY A 78 6.66 9.51 6.89
N PRO A 79 5.71 10.23 6.27
CA PRO A 79 4.65 9.61 5.47
C PRO A 79 5.24 8.77 4.35
N MET A 80 4.54 7.68 3.97
CA MET A 80 4.91 6.91 2.80
C MET A 80 4.92 7.80 1.55
N GLU A 81 5.85 7.54 0.67
CA GLU A 81 5.98 8.24 -0.61
C GLU A 81 5.67 7.28 -1.76
N ILE A 82 4.89 7.75 -2.73
CA ILE A 82 4.42 6.95 -3.87
C ILE A 82 4.56 7.77 -5.14
N LEU A 83 5.01 7.12 -6.21
CA LEU A 83 5.00 7.67 -7.56
C LEU A 83 3.72 7.25 -8.30
N SER A 84 3.24 8.10 -9.18
CA SER A 84 2.17 7.73 -10.11
C SER A 84 2.57 6.52 -10.96
N ILE A 85 1.61 5.80 -11.53
CA ILE A 85 1.87 4.72 -12.50
C ILE A 85 2.68 5.28 -13.67
N LYS A 86 2.31 6.46 -14.17
CA LYS A 86 2.99 7.14 -15.29
C LYS A 86 4.45 7.44 -14.97
N ASP A 87 4.76 7.97 -13.80
CA ASP A 87 6.14 8.29 -13.43
C ASP A 87 6.92 7.02 -13.09
N SER A 88 6.27 6.06 -12.47
CA SER A 88 6.85 4.75 -12.20
C SER A 88 7.24 4.00 -13.48
N SER A 89 6.46 4.13 -14.56
CA SER A 89 6.76 3.46 -15.85
C SER A 89 7.96 4.04 -16.57
N LYS A 90 8.34 5.29 -16.26
CA LYS A 90 9.51 5.95 -16.85
C LYS A 90 10.85 5.52 -16.21
N ILE A 91 10.79 4.89 -15.04
CA ILE A 91 11.99 4.49 -14.32
C ILE A 91 12.61 3.27 -15.01
N LYS A 92 13.83 3.44 -15.52
CA LYS A 92 14.60 2.36 -16.13
C LYS A 92 15.23 1.48 -15.04
N PHE A 93 15.29 0.19 -15.28
CA PHE A 93 15.77 -0.83 -14.34
C PHE A 93 17.21 -0.61 -13.84
N PHE A 94 18.02 0.15 -14.58
CA PHE A 94 19.46 0.34 -14.29
C PHE A 94 19.78 1.53 -13.38
N LEU A 95 18.77 2.23 -12.86
CA LEU A 95 18.99 3.42 -12.06
C LEU A 95 19.15 3.05 -10.58
N ASP A 96 20.12 3.66 -9.93
CA ASP A 96 20.27 3.58 -8.46
C ASP A 96 19.14 4.35 -7.78
N LEU A 97 18.04 3.64 -7.51
CA LEU A 97 16.84 4.22 -6.92
C LEU A 97 17.07 4.78 -5.51
N LYS A 98 18.12 4.35 -4.81
CA LYS A 98 18.43 4.84 -3.47
C LYS A 98 18.74 6.32 -3.45
N LYS A 99 19.42 6.80 -4.51
CA LYS A 99 19.88 8.20 -4.64
C LYS A 99 18.94 9.09 -5.44
N MET A 100 17.84 8.55 -5.96
CA MET A 100 16.94 9.34 -6.80
C MET A 100 15.97 10.18 -5.98
N PHE A 101 15.88 11.43 -6.35
CA PHE A 101 14.86 12.36 -5.88
C PHE A 101 13.75 12.48 -6.95
N PHE A 102 12.51 12.26 -6.51
CA PHE A 102 11.35 12.41 -7.37
C PHE A 102 10.50 13.60 -6.89
N PRO A 103 10.47 14.71 -7.61
CA PRO A 103 9.74 15.91 -7.18
C PRO A 103 8.21 15.67 -7.14
N ASN A 104 7.68 14.88 -8.08
CA ASN A 104 6.24 14.63 -8.24
C ASN A 104 5.74 13.40 -7.44
N ARG A 105 6.29 13.17 -6.26
CA ARG A 105 5.83 12.09 -5.42
C ARG A 105 4.66 12.50 -4.53
N PHE A 106 3.73 11.60 -4.35
CA PHE A 106 2.67 11.74 -3.37
C PHE A 106 3.17 11.31 -2.00
N LYS A 107 2.85 12.09 -0.98
CA LYS A 107 3.09 11.73 0.42
C LYS A 107 1.76 11.39 1.08
N LEU A 108 1.67 10.20 1.68
CA LEU A 108 0.47 9.76 2.38
C LEU A 108 0.40 10.37 3.79
N ALA A 109 0.29 11.68 3.84
CA ALA A 109 0.01 12.44 5.06
C ALA A 109 -1.50 12.61 5.21
N GLY A 110 -2.04 12.43 6.41
CA GLY A 110 -3.49 12.51 6.60
C GLY A 110 -3.92 12.20 8.03
N SER A 111 -5.22 12.15 8.23
CA SER A 111 -5.87 11.90 9.53
C SER A 111 -6.40 10.47 9.63
N VAL A 112 -6.87 10.10 10.82
CA VAL A 112 -7.39 8.74 11.15
C VAL A 112 -8.57 8.31 10.27
N ASN A 113 -9.24 9.25 9.61
CA ASN A 113 -10.38 8.94 8.74
C ASN A 113 -9.99 8.80 7.26
N ASP A 114 -8.73 9.09 6.92
CA ASP A 114 -8.26 8.97 5.55
C ASP A 114 -7.96 7.52 5.19
N VAL A 115 -8.25 7.17 3.95
CA VAL A 115 -7.97 5.86 3.38
C VAL A 115 -7.23 6.05 2.07
N PHE A 116 -5.99 5.61 2.04
CA PHE A 116 -5.16 5.66 0.84
C PHE A 116 -5.11 4.29 0.19
N TYR A 117 -5.26 4.21 -1.13
CA TYR A 117 -5.10 2.97 -1.88
C TYR A 117 -4.30 3.17 -3.15
N PHE A 118 -3.44 2.20 -3.45
CA PHE A 118 -2.58 2.22 -4.61
C PHE A 118 -2.22 0.81 -5.08
N LEU A 119 -1.67 0.72 -6.29
CA LEU A 119 -1.21 -0.52 -6.90
C LEU A 119 0.28 -0.72 -6.62
N PRO A 120 0.67 -1.53 -5.62
CA PRO A 120 2.04 -1.59 -5.13
C PRO A 120 3.03 -2.20 -6.13
N ASN A 121 2.54 -2.95 -7.08
CA ASN A 121 3.32 -3.56 -8.16
C ASN A 121 3.48 -2.68 -9.40
N LEU A 122 2.68 -1.64 -9.55
CA LEU A 122 2.78 -0.68 -10.64
C LEU A 122 3.44 0.63 -10.21
N CYS A 123 3.22 1.03 -8.96
CA CYS A 123 3.73 2.26 -8.37
C CYS A 123 5.02 2.00 -7.58
N TYR A 124 6.11 2.70 -7.90
CA TYR A 124 7.24 2.77 -6.99
C TYR A 124 6.82 3.48 -5.72
N HIS A 125 7.17 2.91 -4.61
CA HIS A 125 6.84 3.44 -3.29
C HIS A 125 7.94 3.14 -2.29
N LYS A 126 7.96 3.90 -1.20
CA LYS A 126 8.84 3.67 -0.06
C LYS A 126 8.20 4.14 1.24
N ALA A 127 8.63 3.60 2.35
CA ALA A 127 8.35 4.18 3.65
C ALA A 127 9.18 5.46 3.82
N GLY A 128 8.54 6.55 4.22
CA GLY A 128 9.25 7.71 4.72
C GLY A 128 9.79 7.43 6.13
N ILE A 129 10.86 8.09 6.49
CA ILE A 129 11.53 7.94 7.79
C ILE A 129 11.03 9.07 8.69
N PRO A 130 10.44 8.75 9.87
CA PRO A 130 10.09 9.76 10.86
C PRO A 130 11.31 10.53 11.35
N GLU A 131 11.13 11.78 11.69
CA GLU A 131 12.17 12.57 12.37
C GLU A 131 12.47 12.01 13.77
N VAL A 132 13.58 12.41 14.35
CA VAL A 132 13.96 11.98 15.70
C VAL A 132 12.84 12.30 16.69
N GLY A 133 12.47 11.33 17.51
CA GLY A 133 11.38 11.47 18.48
C GLY A 133 9.96 11.34 17.87
N GLN A 134 9.84 11.21 16.57
CA GLN A 134 8.56 11.00 15.88
C GLN A 134 8.34 9.55 15.54
N LYS A 135 7.07 9.19 15.33
CA LYS A 135 6.66 7.88 14.81
C LYS A 135 5.48 8.02 13.86
N ARG A 136 5.27 7.02 13.06
CA ARG A 136 4.07 6.85 12.25
C ARG A 136 3.43 5.52 12.58
N THR A 137 2.17 5.51 13.02
CA THR A 137 1.38 4.30 13.24
C THR A 137 0.29 4.21 12.17
N GLN A 138 0.23 3.10 11.48
CA GLN A 138 -0.72 2.88 10.40
C GLN A 138 -1.14 1.42 10.30
N MET A 139 -2.31 1.21 9.72
CA MET A 139 -2.79 -0.09 9.29
C MET A 139 -2.49 -0.24 7.80
N MET A 140 -1.99 -1.39 7.41
CA MET A 140 -1.81 -1.79 6.03
C MET A 140 -2.59 -3.05 5.73
N LEU A 141 -3.35 -3.03 4.64
CA LEU A 141 -4.02 -4.21 4.11
C LEU A 141 -3.55 -4.45 2.68
N GLN A 142 -3.44 -5.72 2.31
CA GLN A 142 -3.24 -6.13 0.92
C GLN A 142 -4.46 -6.87 0.44
N LEU A 143 -4.95 -6.47 -0.73
CA LEU A 143 -6.16 -7.00 -1.33
C LEU A 143 -5.84 -7.56 -2.71
N ASN A 144 -6.36 -8.76 -2.99
CA ASN A 144 -6.31 -9.33 -4.34
C ASN A 144 -7.72 -9.44 -4.92
N PRO A 145 -7.88 -9.25 -6.24
CA PRO A 145 -9.18 -9.37 -6.90
C PRO A 145 -9.81 -10.74 -6.65
N SER A 146 -11.11 -10.74 -6.42
CA SER A 146 -11.88 -11.94 -6.07
C SER A 146 -13.29 -11.85 -6.65
N LYS A 147 -13.95 -12.99 -6.84
CA LYS A 147 -15.36 -13.02 -7.27
C LYS A 147 -16.31 -12.41 -6.25
N LYS A 148 -15.96 -12.45 -4.97
CA LYS A 148 -16.74 -11.88 -3.88
C LYS A 148 -15.82 -11.36 -2.78
N TRP A 149 -16.32 -10.41 -2.01
CA TRP A 149 -15.61 -9.95 -0.82
C TRP A 149 -15.43 -11.08 0.18
N ARG A 150 -14.20 -11.22 0.66
CA ARG A 150 -13.85 -12.12 1.75
C ARG A 150 -12.68 -11.57 2.54
N CYS A 151 -12.63 -11.92 3.82
CA CYS A 151 -11.45 -11.76 4.64
C CYS A 151 -10.90 -13.15 4.93
N SER A 152 -9.62 -13.37 4.71
CA SER A 152 -9.01 -14.66 5.01
C SER A 152 -8.90 -14.84 6.51
N THR A 153 -9.50 -15.90 7.04
CA THR A 153 -9.35 -16.30 8.45
C THR A 153 -7.92 -16.69 8.79
N ASN A 154 -7.10 -16.91 7.78
CA ASN A 154 -5.71 -17.33 7.88
C ASN A 154 -4.74 -16.22 7.49
N LEU A 155 -5.05 -14.96 7.78
CA LEU A 155 -4.22 -13.81 7.44
C LEU A 155 -2.74 -13.94 7.83
N TYR A 156 -2.44 -14.73 8.85
CA TYR A 156 -1.07 -14.99 9.30
C TYR A 156 -0.50 -16.33 8.85
N LYS A 157 -1.27 -17.12 8.11
CA LYS A 157 -0.80 -18.41 7.61
C LYS A 157 -0.34 -18.26 6.18
N LYS A 158 0.93 -18.42 5.94
CA LYS A 158 1.62 -18.25 4.65
C LYS A 158 0.97 -18.90 3.43
N GLN A 159 0.18 -19.92 3.62
CA GLN A 159 -0.40 -20.71 2.54
C GLN A 159 -1.41 -19.95 1.69
N TYR A 160 -1.98 -18.89 2.22
CA TYR A 160 -2.85 -18.01 1.44
C TYR A 160 -2.09 -17.22 0.38
N LEU A 161 -0.80 -17.10 0.55
CA LEU A 161 0.05 -16.37 -0.38
C LEU A 161 0.11 -17.00 -1.76
N LEU A 162 -0.40 -18.19 -1.94
CA LEU A 162 -0.07 -19.01 -3.07
C LEU A 162 -1.28 -19.63 -3.76
N GLU A 163 -2.43 -18.98 -3.74
CA GLU A 163 -3.43 -19.36 -4.73
C GLU A 163 -3.12 -18.65 -6.06
N PRO A 164 -2.33 -19.25 -6.94
CA PRO A 164 -2.02 -18.66 -8.25
C PRO A 164 -3.23 -18.63 -9.18
N LYS A 165 -4.40 -18.96 -8.68
CA LYS A 165 -5.65 -19.17 -9.42
C LYS A 165 -6.50 -17.92 -9.59
N PHE A 166 -6.07 -16.77 -9.12
CA PHE A 166 -6.77 -15.56 -9.51
C PHE A 166 -6.40 -15.23 -10.95
N PRO A 167 -7.39 -15.21 -11.85
CA PRO A 167 -7.11 -14.71 -13.18
C PRO A 167 -6.48 -13.33 -13.06
N ILE A 168 -5.46 -13.05 -13.84
CA ILE A 168 -4.95 -11.69 -14.01
C ILE A 168 -6.11 -10.91 -14.58
N LEU A 169 -6.77 -10.15 -13.73
CA LEU A 169 -7.87 -9.32 -14.15
C LEU A 169 -7.24 -8.07 -14.73
N ASN A 170 -7.43 -7.85 -16.03
CA ASN A 170 -7.07 -6.60 -16.64
C ASN A 170 -8.07 -5.55 -16.18
N PHE A 171 -7.61 -4.45 -15.65
CA PHE A 171 -8.44 -3.27 -15.49
C PHE A 171 -8.91 -2.85 -16.88
N ASN A 172 -10.19 -2.63 -17.06
CA ASN A 172 -10.68 -1.99 -18.26
C ASN A 172 -10.05 -0.60 -18.35
N ASP A 173 -9.60 -0.22 -19.54
CA ASP A 173 -8.91 1.06 -19.81
C ASP A 173 -9.71 2.31 -19.41
N ASN A 174 -10.97 2.16 -19.06
CA ASN A 174 -11.87 3.23 -18.62
C ASN A 174 -11.69 3.66 -17.16
N HIS A 175 -10.89 2.96 -16.37
CA HIS A 175 -10.64 3.32 -14.97
C HIS A 175 -9.34 4.12 -14.89
N LYS A 176 -9.47 5.43 -14.82
CA LYS A 176 -8.36 6.34 -14.49
C LYS A 176 -7.97 6.12 -13.03
N LEU A 177 -7.08 5.17 -12.79
CA LEU A 177 -6.35 5.10 -11.55
C LEU A 177 -5.30 6.22 -11.56
N ILE A 178 -5.41 7.12 -10.61
CA ILE A 178 -4.45 8.20 -10.38
C ILE A 178 -3.11 7.59 -9.95
#